data_9afae8e8b08a50687a7091029d60642c
#
_entry.id   9afae8e8b08a50687a7091029d60642c
#
_cell.length_a   1.000
_cell.length_b   1.000
_cell.length_c   1.000
_cell.angle_alpha   90.00
_cell.angle_beta   90.00
_cell.angle_gamma   90.00
#
_symmetry.space_group_name_H-M   'P 1'
#
loop_
_entity.id
_entity.type
_entity.pdbx_description
1 polymer ?
#
loop_
_entity_poly.entity_id
_entity_poly.type
_entity_poly.pdbx_seq_one_letter_code
_entity_poly.pdbx_strand_id
1 'polypeptide(L)'
;MNSKLTVRELCQIALFAAIIAACAQVAIPLPGMVPFTLQTWAIGLAGLVLGPKNGTLATVVYVLLGAVGAPVFAHFTGGMGVIMRHTGGFILSFPLLSLLAGLGARSGKVSLTFAGLSAGTLLNLLIGMVYFSWVLSTSLTAAFAAAIAPFIPSSILMVILLPFMSKGIKAALEMARVHS
;
A
#
# COMPACT_ATOMS: atom_id res chain seq x y z
N MET A 1 -17.17 21.09 -7.24
CA MET A 1 -18.03 19.90 -7.46
C MET A 1 -17.88 18.97 -6.27
N ASN A 2 -18.80 19.02 -5.29
CA ASN A 2 -18.83 18.09 -4.15
C ASN A 2 -19.50 16.79 -4.60
N SER A 3 -18.72 15.87 -5.17
CA SER A 3 -19.23 14.51 -5.38
C SER A 3 -19.24 13.79 -4.03
N LYS A 4 -20.39 13.73 -3.40
CA LYS A 4 -20.60 12.90 -2.20
C LYS A 4 -20.24 11.46 -2.56
N LEU A 5 -19.52 10.78 -1.66
CA LEU A 5 -19.23 9.35 -1.82
C LEU A 5 -20.54 8.58 -1.79
N THR A 6 -20.70 7.68 -2.74
CA THR A 6 -21.85 6.76 -2.74
C THR A 6 -21.68 5.69 -1.67
N VAL A 7 -22.78 5.09 -1.21
CA VAL A 7 -22.73 3.97 -0.24
C VAL A 7 -21.84 2.84 -0.75
N ARG A 8 -21.91 2.56 -2.04
CA ARG A 8 -21.07 1.55 -2.69
C ARG A 8 -19.58 1.88 -2.58
N GLU A 9 -19.19 3.13 -2.84
CA GLU A 9 -17.79 3.58 -2.70
C GLU A 9 -17.32 3.46 -1.25
N LEU A 10 -18.18 3.82 -0.29
CA LEU A 10 -17.87 3.65 1.14
C LEU A 10 -17.65 2.19 1.52
N CYS A 11 -18.51 1.28 1.05
CA CYS A 11 -18.34 -0.16 1.26
C CYS A 11 -17.03 -0.69 0.64
N GLN A 12 -16.68 -0.22 -0.56
CA GLN A 12 -15.44 -0.61 -1.22
C GLN A 12 -14.20 -0.10 -0.47
N ILE A 13 -14.24 1.14 0.00
CA ILE A 13 -13.15 1.75 0.80
C ILE A 13 -12.95 0.96 2.09
N ALA A 14 -14.04 0.67 2.82
CA ALA A 14 -13.99 -0.10 4.07
C ALA A 14 -13.48 -1.53 3.84
N LEU A 15 -13.96 -2.21 2.78
CA LEU A 15 -13.53 -3.57 2.43
C LEU A 15 -12.02 -3.60 2.13
N PHE A 16 -11.51 -2.67 1.32
CA PHE A 16 -10.09 -2.63 0.99
C PHE A 16 -9.22 -2.23 2.19
N ALA A 17 -9.69 -1.35 3.07
CA ALA A 17 -9.01 -1.07 4.33
C ALA A 17 -8.88 -2.33 5.19
N ALA A 18 -9.95 -3.15 5.27
CA ALA A 18 -9.93 -4.43 5.97
C ALA A 18 -8.99 -5.46 5.29
N ILE A 19 -8.97 -5.52 3.95
CA ILE A 19 -8.05 -6.38 3.20
C ILE A 19 -6.60 -5.99 3.47
N ILE A 20 -6.28 -4.69 3.47
CA ILE A 20 -4.93 -4.19 3.79
C ILE A 20 -4.55 -4.63 5.21
N ALA A 21 -5.45 -4.47 6.18
CA ALA A 21 -5.23 -4.88 7.56
C ALA A 21 -4.99 -6.40 7.69
N ALA A 22 -5.77 -7.22 6.99
CA ALA A 22 -5.57 -8.67 6.96
C ALA A 22 -4.22 -9.06 6.32
N CYS A 23 -3.87 -8.44 5.18
CA CYS A 23 -2.60 -8.67 4.50
C CYS A 23 -1.39 -8.19 5.31
N ALA A 24 -1.55 -7.19 6.17
CA ALA A 24 -0.51 -6.75 7.09
C ALA A 24 -0.14 -7.81 8.13
N GLN A 25 -1.06 -8.73 8.46
CA GLN A 25 -0.79 -9.82 9.41
C GLN A 25 0.05 -10.95 8.80
N VAL A 26 0.10 -11.05 7.47
CA VAL A 26 1.05 -11.94 6.80
C VAL A 26 2.42 -11.25 6.82
N ALA A 27 3.11 -11.40 7.93
CA ALA A 27 4.36 -10.73 8.23
C ALA A 27 5.47 -11.75 8.53
N ILE A 28 6.54 -11.70 7.75
CA ILE A 28 7.72 -12.53 7.92
C ILE A 28 8.82 -11.64 8.50
N PRO A 29 9.34 -11.93 9.69
CA PRO A 29 10.43 -11.17 10.27
C PRO A 29 11.69 -11.33 9.41
N LEU A 30 12.34 -10.21 9.10
CA LEU A 30 13.62 -10.19 8.40
C LEU A 30 14.72 -9.65 9.29
N PRO A 31 16.00 -10.01 9.05
CA PRO A 31 17.13 -9.55 9.86
C PRO A 31 17.29 -8.02 9.91
N GLY A 32 16.74 -7.29 8.93
CA GLY A 32 16.80 -5.83 8.82
C GLY A 32 15.79 -5.05 9.67
N MET A 33 15.14 -5.65 10.66
CA MET A 33 14.13 -5.02 11.54
C MET A 33 12.85 -4.53 10.83
N VAL A 34 12.78 -4.55 9.52
CA VAL A 34 11.57 -4.26 8.74
C VAL A 34 10.95 -5.59 8.31
N PRO A 35 9.75 -5.97 8.81
CA PRO A 35 9.13 -7.22 8.43
C PRO A 35 8.69 -7.19 6.97
N PHE A 36 8.87 -8.31 6.26
CA PHE A 36 8.23 -8.50 4.97
C PHE A 36 6.73 -8.73 5.19
N THR A 37 5.87 -7.97 4.51
CA THR A 37 4.42 -8.13 4.62
C THR A 37 3.76 -8.10 3.25
N LEU A 38 2.56 -8.70 3.14
CA LEU A 38 1.70 -8.54 1.97
C LEU A 38 0.94 -7.20 1.96
N GLN A 39 1.19 -6.34 2.94
CA GLN A 39 0.54 -5.04 3.11
C GLN A 39 0.74 -4.13 1.89
N THR A 40 1.97 -3.98 1.41
CA THR A 40 2.30 -3.14 0.24
C THR A 40 1.62 -3.66 -1.03
N TRP A 41 1.46 -4.97 -1.17
CA TRP A 41 0.72 -5.60 -2.26
C TRP A 41 -0.75 -5.22 -2.23
N ALA A 42 -1.40 -5.32 -1.07
CA ALA A 42 -2.80 -4.95 -0.90
C ALA A 42 -3.03 -3.44 -1.15
N ILE A 43 -2.09 -2.58 -0.74
CA ILE A 43 -2.14 -1.13 -0.97
C ILE A 43 -2.01 -0.80 -2.47
N GLY A 44 -1.05 -1.42 -3.16
CA GLY A 44 -0.91 -1.28 -4.61
C GLY A 44 -2.17 -1.74 -5.33
N LEU A 45 -2.73 -2.89 -4.92
CA LEU A 45 -3.97 -3.44 -5.47
C LEU A 45 -5.17 -2.50 -5.24
N ALA A 46 -5.30 -1.90 -4.05
CA ALA A 46 -6.34 -0.92 -3.74
C ALA A 46 -6.30 0.26 -4.72
N GLY A 47 -5.11 0.82 -4.97
CA GLY A 47 -4.91 1.87 -5.97
C GLY A 47 -5.31 1.42 -7.38
N LEU A 48 -4.83 0.25 -7.80
CA LEU A 48 -5.10 -0.29 -9.13
C LEU A 48 -6.58 -0.60 -9.36
N VAL A 49 -7.28 -1.16 -8.38
CA VAL A 49 -8.68 -1.61 -8.51
C VAL A 49 -9.66 -0.47 -8.31
N LEU A 50 -9.53 0.27 -7.20
CA LEU A 50 -10.47 1.34 -6.83
C LEU A 50 -10.14 2.69 -7.50
N GLY A 51 -8.98 2.80 -8.12
CA GLY A 51 -8.49 4.06 -8.71
C GLY A 51 -7.88 5.02 -7.68
N PRO A 52 -7.41 6.19 -8.16
CA PRO A 52 -6.57 7.07 -7.33
C PRO A 52 -7.30 7.65 -6.12
N LYS A 53 -8.59 8.00 -6.23
CA LYS A 53 -9.36 8.59 -5.13
C LYS A 53 -9.71 7.56 -4.06
N ASN A 54 -10.44 6.52 -4.43
CA ASN A 54 -11.00 5.56 -3.48
C ASN A 54 -9.93 4.62 -2.92
N GLY A 55 -8.92 4.23 -3.73
CA GLY A 55 -7.78 3.44 -3.26
C GLY A 55 -6.93 4.20 -2.24
N THR A 56 -6.66 5.48 -2.49
CA THR A 56 -5.97 6.34 -1.53
C THR A 56 -6.78 6.51 -0.25
N LEU A 57 -8.09 6.75 -0.36
CA LEU A 57 -8.97 6.86 0.82
C LEU A 57 -8.98 5.56 1.64
N ALA A 58 -9.06 4.39 1.01
CA ALA A 58 -8.98 3.11 1.72
C ALA A 58 -7.67 2.97 2.50
N THR A 59 -6.56 3.38 1.89
CA THR A 59 -5.24 3.35 2.53
C THR A 59 -5.13 4.36 3.66
N VAL A 60 -5.68 5.58 3.48
CA VAL A 60 -5.73 6.60 4.54
C VAL A 60 -6.56 6.11 5.73
N VAL A 61 -7.74 5.54 5.48
CA VAL A 61 -8.59 4.95 6.54
C VAL A 61 -7.83 3.86 7.29
N TYR A 62 -7.14 2.95 6.58
CA TYR A 62 -6.30 1.94 7.20
C TYR A 62 -5.22 2.53 8.10
N VAL A 63 -4.46 3.53 7.61
CA VAL A 63 -3.40 4.19 8.39
C VAL A 63 -3.98 4.91 9.61
N LEU A 64 -5.11 5.60 9.47
CA LEU A 64 -5.78 6.29 10.58
C LEU A 64 -6.28 5.30 11.63
N LEU A 65 -6.90 4.19 11.24
CA LEU A 65 -7.31 3.13 12.18
C LEU A 65 -6.10 2.61 12.97
N GLY A 66 -4.98 2.36 12.30
CA GLY A 66 -3.76 1.96 12.98
C GLY A 66 -3.21 3.05 13.90
N ALA A 67 -3.25 4.31 13.49
CA ALA A 67 -2.76 5.45 14.28
C ALA A 67 -3.54 5.65 15.58
N VAL A 68 -4.86 5.47 15.56
CA VAL A 68 -5.71 5.57 16.76
C VAL A 68 -5.64 4.34 17.68
N GLY A 69 -4.83 3.34 17.34
CA GLY A 69 -4.56 2.19 18.19
C GLY A 69 -5.23 0.88 17.79
N ALA A 70 -6.01 0.84 16.69
CA ALA A 70 -6.53 -0.43 16.19
C ALA A 70 -5.36 -1.36 15.79
N PRO A 71 -5.40 -2.67 16.12
CA PRO A 71 -4.31 -3.62 15.87
C PRO A 71 -4.29 -4.08 14.40
N VAL A 72 -4.14 -3.12 13.48
CA VAL A 72 -4.22 -3.36 12.03
C VAL A 72 -2.85 -3.37 11.33
N PHE A 73 -1.78 -2.91 11.99
CA PHE A 73 -0.42 -3.00 11.47
C PHE A 73 0.17 -4.40 11.67
N ALA A 74 1.33 -4.67 11.09
CA ALA A 74 1.99 -5.97 11.17
C ALA A 74 2.08 -6.48 12.63
N HIS A 75 1.94 -7.79 12.82
CA HIS A 75 1.93 -8.44 14.14
C HIS A 75 0.85 -7.91 15.11
N PHE A 76 -0.33 -7.54 14.58
CA PHE A 76 -1.45 -7.01 15.35
C PHE A 76 -1.07 -5.78 16.19
N THR A 77 -0.16 -4.94 15.69
CA THR A 77 0.24 -3.72 16.36
C THR A 77 -0.62 -2.53 15.90
N GLY A 78 -0.59 -1.45 16.69
CA GLY A 78 -1.26 -0.18 16.40
C GLY A 78 -0.79 0.92 17.32
N GLY A 79 -1.30 2.12 17.10
CA GLY A 79 -0.99 3.33 17.85
C GLY A 79 0.10 4.18 17.19
N MET A 80 0.12 5.47 17.58
CA MET A 80 1.12 6.43 17.10
C MET A 80 2.56 5.98 17.36
N GLY A 81 2.78 5.20 18.44
CA GLY A 81 4.09 4.65 18.76
C GLY A 81 4.66 3.74 17.65
N VAL A 82 3.82 3.06 16.88
CA VAL A 82 4.27 2.25 15.72
C VAL A 82 4.71 3.15 14.58
N ILE A 83 3.97 4.24 14.32
CA ILE A 83 4.29 5.20 13.27
C ILE A 83 5.56 5.98 13.60
N MET A 84 5.87 6.20 14.87
CA MET A 84 7.09 6.88 15.30
C MET A 84 8.33 5.96 15.28
N ARG A 85 8.18 4.65 15.08
CA ARG A 85 9.30 3.72 14.94
C ARG A 85 9.91 3.78 13.53
N HIS A 86 11.02 3.09 13.35
CA HIS A 86 11.79 3.02 12.10
C HIS A 86 10.97 2.61 10.85
N THR A 87 9.84 1.93 11.00
CA THR A 87 8.93 1.57 9.90
C THR A 87 7.91 2.64 9.54
N GLY A 88 7.81 3.71 10.32
CA GLY A 88 6.78 4.74 10.15
C GLY A 88 6.80 5.45 8.80
N GLY A 89 7.98 5.66 8.23
CA GLY A 89 8.10 6.28 6.91
C GLY A 89 7.41 5.49 5.81
N PHE A 90 7.46 4.16 5.87
CA PHE A 90 6.73 3.29 4.95
C PHE A 90 5.22 3.46 5.14
N ILE A 91 4.74 3.43 6.40
CA ILE A 91 3.32 3.56 6.74
C ILE A 91 2.75 4.90 6.27
N LEU A 92 3.46 6.00 6.53
CA LEU A 92 3.05 7.35 6.16
C LEU A 92 3.01 7.57 4.64
N SER A 93 3.85 6.87 3.88
CA SER A 93 3.90 6.97 2.41
C SER A 93 3.00 5.97 1.67
N PHE A 94 2.30 5.06 2.36
CA PHE A 94 1.34 4.14 1.75
C PHE A 94 0.24 4.81 0.93
N PRO A 95 -0.38 5.92 1.38
CA PRO A 95 -1.37 6.62 0.55
C PRO A 95 -0.80 7.11 -0.77
N LEU A 96 0.47 7.52 -0.80
CA LEU A 96 1.15 7.95 -2.02
C LEU A 96 1.37 6.79 -3.00
N LEU A 97 1.73 5.59 -2.49
CA LEU A 97 1.85 4.39 -3.31
C LEU A 97 0.51 4.07 -3.97
N SER A 98 -0.59 4.03 -3.20
CA SER A 98 -1.93 3.76 -3.71
C SER A 98 -2.38 4.81 -4.72
N LEU A 99 -2.09 6.09 -4.47
CA LEU A 99 -2.43 7.20 -5.37
C LEU A 99 -1.75 7.03 -6.73
N LEU A 100 -0.44 6.82 -6.76
CA LEU A 100 0.33 6.71 -8.00
C LEU A 100 -0.04 5.44 -8.78
N ALA A 101 -0.24 4.32 -8.12
CA ALA A 101 -0.75 3.10 -8.73
C ALA A 101 -2.12 3.36 -9.38
N GLY A 102 -3.01 4.05 -8.67
CA GLY A 102 -4.34 4.40 -9.16
C GLY A 102 -4.33 5.38 -10.32
N LEU A 103 -3.45 6.40 -10.30
CA LEU A 103 -3.28 7.33 -11.42
C LEU A 103 -2.79 6.61 -12.68
N GLY A 104 -1.82 5.71 -12.54
CA GLY A 104 -1.37 4.87 -13.64
C GLY A 104 -2.50 4.01 -14.21
N ALA A 105 -3.27 3.35 -13.36
CA ALA A 105 -4.39 2.49 -13.77
C ALA A 105 -5.55 3.25 -14.42
N ARG A 106 -5.79 4.51 -14.01
CA ARG A 106 -6.84 5.36 -14.58
C ARG A 106 -6.61 5.71 -16.06
N SER A 107 -5.36 5.69 -16.49
CA SER A 107 -5.00 6.00 -17.89
C SER A 107 -5.51 4.98 -18.91
N GLY A 108 -5.86 3.77 -18.47
CA GLY A 108 -6.23 2.64 -19.34
C GLY A 108 -5.04 2.01 -20.09
N LYS A 109 -3.86 2.66 -20.08
CA LYS A 109 -2.65 2.18 -20.75
C LYS A 109 -1.85 1.28 -19.81
N VAL A 110 -1.51 0.09 -20.28
CA VAL A 110 -0.72 -0.90 -19.51
C VAL A 110 0.61 -0.31 -19.07
N SER A 111 1.33 0.37 -19.95
CA SER A 111 2.61 1.00 -19.65
C SER A 111 2.52 2.02 -18.51
N LEU A 112 1.47 2.86 -18.50
CA LEU A 112 1.27 3.85 -17.44
C LEU A 112 0.83 3.19 -16.13
N THR A 113 0.13 2.05 -16.17
CA THR A 113 -0.19 1.26 -14.98
C THR A 113 1.09 0.74 -14.32
N PHE A 114 2.00 0.17 -15.11
CA PHE A 114 3.32 -0.26 -14.62
C PHE A 114 4.13 0.91 -14.09
N ALA A 115 4.20 2.01 -14.83
CA ALA A 115 4.94 3.21 -14.42
C ALA A 115 4.42 3.81 -13.10
N GLY A 116 3.11 3.95 -12.95
CA GLY A 116 2.49 4.48 -11.73
C GLY A 116 2.73 3.59 -10.51
N LEU A 117 2.59 2.26 -10.67
CA LEU A 117 2.86 1.31 -9.59
C LEU A 117 4.35 1.30 -9.22
N SER A 118 5.25 1.31 -10.21
CA SER A 118 6.70 1.37 -9.99
C SER A 118 7.10 2.65 -9.28
N ALA A 119 6.60 3.80 -9.73
CA ALA A 119 6.88 5.10 -9.12
C ALA A 119 6.39 5.15 -7.67
N GLY A 120 5.16 4.65 -7.41
CA GLY A 120 4.61 4.58 -6.06
C GLY A 120 5.42 3.69 -5.13
N THR A 121 5.82 2.52 -5.62
CA THR A 121 6.66 1.57 -4.88
C THR A 121 8.04 2.16 -4.57
N LEU A 122 8.69 2.76 -5.58
CA LEU A 122 10.00 3.37 -5.41
C LEU A 122 9.96 4.51 -4.39
N LEU A 123 8.97 5.40 -4.49
CA LEU A 123 8.81 6.50 -3.54
C LEU A 123 8.52 5.99 -2.12
N ASN A 124 7.70 4.95 -1.97
CA ASN A 124 7.46 4.35 -0.66
C ASN A 124 8.76 3.79 -0.05
N LEU A 125 9.57 3.08 -0.84
CA LEU A 125 10.86 2.55 -0.40
C LEU A 125 11.84 3.66 -0.04
N LEU A 126 11.93 4.72 -0.84
CA LEU A 126 12.85 5.84 -0.61
C LEU A 126 12.45 6.63 0.65
N ILE A 127 11.16 6.97 0.81
CA ILE A 127 10.67 7.68 2.00
C ILE A 127 10.88 6.81 3.24
N GLY A 128 10.56 5.52 3.15
CA GLY A 128 10.79 4.56 4.22
C GLY A 128 12.26 4.48 4.63
N MET A 129 13.18 4.39 3.66
CA MET A 129 14.63 4.35 3.90
C MET A 129 15.16 5.61 4.59
N VAL A 130 14.78 6.79 4.08
CA VAL A 130 15.22 8.07 4.67
C VAL A 130 14.72 8.20 6.10
N TYR A 131 13.45 7.87 6.35
CA TYR A 131 12.86 7.88 7.67
C TYR A 131 13.54 6.86 8.61
N PHE A 132 13.81 5.64 8.11
CA PHE A 132 14.54 4.59 8.84
C PHE A 132 15.92 5.07 9.26
N SER A 133 16.68 5.65 8.32
CA SER A 133 18.01 6.21 8.57
C SER A 133 17.97 7.31 9.63
N TRP A 134 16.97 8.19 9.56
CA TRP A 134 16.79 9.29 10.51
C TRP A 134 16.48 8.79 11.93
N VAL A 135 15.51 7.87 12.07
CA VAL A 135 15.06 7.35 13.38
C VAL A 135 16.14 6.54 14.08
N LEU A 136 16.90 5.75 13.32
CA LEU A 136 17.95 4.89 13.89
C LEU A 136 19.35 5.55 13.89
N SER A 137 19.45 6.80 13.41
CA SER A 137 20.73 7.52 13.28
C SER A 137 21.80 6.70 12.55
N THR A 138 21.38 5.96 11.49
CA THR A 138 22.29 5.12 10.70
C THR A 138 22.64 5.77 9.36
N SER A 139 23.69 5.28 8.69
CA SER A 139 24.03 5.74 7.35
C SER A 139 22.95 5.30 6.32
N LEU A 140 22.79 6.06 5.22
CA LEU A 140 21.87 5.69 4.14
C LEU A 140 22.24 4.35 3.51
N THR A 141 23.51 3.97 3.48
CA THR A 141 23.98 2.68 2.97
C THR A 141 23.51 1.52 3.86
N ALA A 142 23.58 1.68 5.18
CA ALA A 142 23.08 0.69 6.14
C ALA A 142 21.54 0.60 6.07
N ALA A 143 20.85 1.74 5.97
CA ALA A 143 19.40 1.80 5.79
C ALA A 143 18.95 1.13 4.46
N PHE A 144 19.69 1.33 3.38
CA PHE A 144 19.44 0.64 2.10
C PHE A 144 19.54 -0.88 2.24
N ALA A 145 20.63 -1.36 2.85
CA ALA A 145 20.85 -2.79 3.04
C ALA A 145 19.78 -3.45 3.94
N ALA A 146 19.33 -2.74 4.99
CA ALA A 146 18.35 -3.26 5.93
C ALA A 146 16.89 -3.10 5.47
N ALA A 147 16.54 -1.97 4.85
CA ALA A 147 15.16 -1.56 4.63
C ALA A 147 14.74 -1.51 3.14
N ILE A 148 15.65 -1.69 2.18
CA ILE A 148 15.32 -1.76 0.74
C ILE A 148 15.77 -3.08 0.12
N ALA A 149 17.03 -3.46 0.26
CA ALA A 149 17.60 -4.59 -0.46
C ALA A 149 16.78 -5.89 -0.32
N PRO A 150 16.27 -6.27 0.86
CA PRO A 150 15.46 -7.48 1.02
C PRO A 150 14.10 -7.41 0.29
N PHE A 151 13.61 -6.20 0.02
CA PHE A 151 12.29 -5.98 -0.58
C PHE A 151 12.34 -5.86 -2.11
N ILE A 152 13.52 -5.71 -2.72
CA ILE A 152 13.66 -5.57 -4.18
C ILE A 152 13.01 -6.74 -4.93
N PRO A 153 13.28 -8.02 -4.60
CA PRO A 153 12.69 -9.13 -5.34
C PRO A 153 11.16 -9.13 -5.27
N SER A 154 10.61 -8.88 -4.08
CA SER A 154 9.17 -8.81 -3.89
C SER A 154 8.55 -7.62 -4.60
N SER A 155 9.21 -6.46 -4.59
CA SER A 155 8.73 -5.26 -5.27
C SER A 155 8.68 -5.46 -6.79
N ILE A 156 9.68 -6.11 -7.37
CA ILE A 156 9.69 -6.46 -8.79
C ILE A 156 8.53 -7.41 -9.11
N LEU A 157 8.36 -8.47 -8.31
CA LEU A 157 7.27 -9.43 -8.49
C LEU A 157 5.90 -8.75 -8.36
N MET A 158 5.73 -7.87 -7.37
CA MET A 158 4.53 -7.07 -7.16
C MET A 158 4.20 -6.21 -8.38
N VAL A 159 5.18 -5.49 -8.91
CA VAL A 159 5.00 -4.62 -10.08
C VAL A 159 4.59 -5.43 -11.31
N ILE A 160 5.14 -6.63 -11.48
CA ILE A 160 4.79 -7.51 -12.61
C ILE A 160 3.38 -8.09 -12.45
N LEU A 161 3.04 -8.64 -11.27
CA LEU A 161 1.82 -9.42 -11.09
C LEU A 161 0.57 -8.57 -10.86
N LEU A 162 0.66 -7.50 -10.06
CA LEU A 162 -0.52 -6.73 -9.66
C LEU A 162 -1.33 -6.12 -10.81
N PRO A 163 -0.72 -5.60 -11.90
CA PRO A 163 -1.50 -5.10 -13.03
C PRO A 163 -2.38 -6.16 -13.69
N PHE A 164 -1.91 -7.41 -13.76
CA PHE A 164 -2.71 -8.52 -14.29
C PHE A 164 -3.81 -8.94 -13.32
N MET A 165 -3.49 -9.10 -12.03
CA MET A 165 -4.47 -9.41 -10.98
C MET A 165 -5.58 -8.36 -10.93
N SER A 166 -5.22 -7.09 -11.02
CA SER A 166 -6.19 -5.98 -10.95
C SER A 166 -7.19 -6.01 -12.11
N LYS A 167 -6.77 -6.43 -13.32
CA LYS A 167 -7.66 -6.60 -14.47
C LYS A 167 -8.69 -7.71 -14.22
N GLY A 168 -8.25 -8.86 -13.70
CA GLY A 168 -9.14 -9.97 -13.37
C GLY A 168 -10.18 -9.58 -12.32
N ILE A 169 -9.75 -8.87 -11.25
CA ILE A 169 -10.65 -8.41 -10.19
C ILE A 169 -11.66 -7.39 -10.74
N LYS A 170 -11.23 -6.43 -11.57
CA LYS A 170 -12.13 -5.46 -12.20
C LYS A 170 -13.18 -6.15 -13.08
N ALA A 171 -12.75 -7.10 -13.91
CA ALA A 171 -13.67 -7.86 -14.76
C ALA A 171 -14.72 -8.63 -13.92
N ALA A 172 -14.29 -9.27 -12.81
CA ALA A 172 -15.21 -9.94 -11.92
C ALA A 172 -16.20 -8.98 -11.24
N LEU A 173 -15.75 -7.80 -10.82
CA LEU A 173 -16.60 -6.76 -10.23
C LEU A 173 -17.60 -6.18 -11.25
N GLU A 174 -17.22 -6.09 -12.51
CA GLU A 174 -18.11 -5.64 -13.60
C GLU A 174 -19.17 -6.70 -13.91
N MET A 175 -18.82 -7.98 -13.98
CA MET A 175 -19.78 -9.08 -14.16
C MET A 175 -20.80 -9.14 -13.02
N ALA A 176 -20.36 -8.99 -11.77
CA ALA A 176 -21.27 -8.94 -10.62
C ALA A 176 -22.22 -7.72 -10.67
N ARG A 177 -21.84 -6.67 -11.39
CA ARG A 177 -22.62 -5.44 -11.57
C ARG A 177 -23.78 -5.60 -12.55
N VAL A 178 -23.62 -6.50 -13.53
CA VAL A 178 -24.64 -6.74 -14.57
C VAL A 178 -25.78 -7.64 -14.04
N HIS A 179 -25.52 -8.38 -12.96
CA HIS A 179 -26.46 -9.35 -12.38
C HIS A 179 -27.16 -8.83 -11.11
N SER A 180 -26.91 -7.59 -10.70
CA SER A 180 -27.54 -6.91 -9.56
C SER A 180 -28.41 -5.74 -10.02
#